data_16365edbe62754228aec773530cc6c2f
#
_entry.id   16365edbe62754228aec773530cc6c2f
#
_cell.length_a   1.000
_cell.length_b   1.000
_cell.length_c   1.000
_cell.angle_alpha   90.00
_cell.angle_beta   90.00
_cell.angle_gamma   90.00
#
_symmetry.space_group_name_H-M   'P 1'
#
loop_
_entity.id
_entity.type
_entity.pdbx_description
1 polymer ?
#
loop_
_entity_poly.entity_id
_entity_poly.type
_entity_poly.pdbx_seq_one_letter_code
_entity_poly.pdbx_strand_id
1 'polypeptide(L)'
;YFFWEEFGVRYNFIAVDYLVYTTEVIANIREAYPIYRIIIIVTVIALTLTVLTQNFFYKLLQTPPTSLKKRIFLSLLFLCVPVFLFLFIDNAVPNISGNAYENNLAANGIYCLFSSFRNNTLEYNDFYYTEDNTKVFSYIKKLFHLSNPSNSNKNYSIAREIKHNAPEKRYNIILTVIESMSAEFMSEFGGKKNVTPNLDLLAANGKIYTNLYATGTRTVRGLESISLSIPPLPGQSIIKRPKNENIDFCISKVFIQKGYDLKFIYGGFGYFDNMNYFFSHNGFETVDRSDMSSDEITFSNAWGVCDEDLFNKTIIEANKSDLLSSPFFYLLMTASNHRPYTYPENKIDIKSGLNREGAVKYCDYAIGEFIKKAKKQKWFSNTIFVFTADHCASSAGKSKLSVEKYKIPLIIYAPDIIKPSVNNALASQIDVVPTIFELMNWSYESKFFGEPISEFPTDYNRAFISNYQKLGYFKNDNLVV
;
A
#
# COMPACT_ATOMS: atom_id res chain seq x y z
N TYR A 1 17.44 -14.52 -0.27
CA TYR A 1 17.97 -13.59 -1.28
C TYR A 1 16.84 -12.80 -1.94
N PHE A 2 15.85 -13.44 -2.61
CA PHE A 2 14.78 -12.75 -3.35
C PHE A 2 13.97 -11.78 -2.50
N PHE A 3 13.62 -12.17 -1.28
CA PHE A 3 12.91 -11.29 -0.36
C PHE A 3 13.74 -10.05 0.02
N TRP A 4 15.04 -10.23 0.21
CA TRP A 4 15.95 -9.11 0.46
C TRP A 4 16.06 -8.16 -0.74
N GLU A 5 16.14 -8.72 -1.94
CA GLU A 5 16.23 -7.93 -3.18
C GLU A 5 14.97 -7.08 -3.41
N GLU A 6 13.80 -7.60 -3.02
CA GLU A 6 12.52 -6.90 -3.15
C GLU A 6 12.33 -5.83 -2.05
N PHE A 7 12.58 -6.20 -0.80
CA PHE A 7 12.20 -5.39 0.35
C PHE A 7 13.37 -4.70 1.06
N GLY A 8 14.61 -5.06 0.80
CA GLY A 8 15.79 -4.53 1.48
C GLY A 8 15.85 -4.85 2.99
N VAL A 9 15.07 -5.82 3.45
CA VAL A 9 14.98 -6.26 4.84
C VAL A 9 14.99 -7.79 4.94
N ARG A 10 15.25 -8.34 6.14
CA ARG A 10 15.06 -9.77 6.41
C ARG A 10 13.59 -10.12 6.44
N TYR A 11 13.30 -11.44 6.41
CA TYR A 11 11.94 -11.95 6.56
C TYR A 11 11.26 -11.31 7.78
N ASN A 12 10.06 -10.86 7.56
CA ASN A 12 9.20 -10.25 8.55
C ASN A 12 7.74 -10.71 8.29
N PHE A 13 6.76 -10.08 8.90
CA PHE A 13 5.35 -10.43 8.72
C PHE A 13 4.87 -10.38 7.24
N ILE A 14 5.52 -9.62 6.36
CA ILE A 14 5.21 -9.62 4.92
C ILE A 14 5.43 -11.02 4.34
N ALA A 15 6.50 -11.70 4.75
CA ALA A 15 6.75 -13.08 4.32
C ALA A 15 5.67 -14.04 4.85
N VAL A 16 5.14 -13.79 6.04
CA VAL A 16 4.02 -14.57 6.60
C VAL A 16 2.73 -14.34 5.79
N ASP A 17 2.43 -13.09 5.42
CA ASP A 17 1.30 -12.75 4.56
C ASP A 17 1.39 -13.46 3.20
N TYR A 18 2.58 -13.56 2.63
CA TYR A 18 2.81 -14.26 1.36
C TYR A 18 2.56 -15.77 1.43
N LEU A 19 2.56 -16.38 2.60
CA LEU A 19 2.15 -17.79 2.75
C LEU A 19 0.63 -17.97 2.57
N VAL A 20 -0.15 -16.91 2.71
CA VAL A 20 -1.61 -16.95 2.47
C VAL A 20 -1.91 -16.91 0.96
N TYR A 21 -1.16 -16.11 0.21
CA TYR A 21 -1.34 -15.90 -1.24
C TYR A 21 -0.28 -16.66 -2.06
N THR A 22 -0.14 -17.95 -1.77
CA THR A 22 0.93 -18.79 -2.35
C THR A 22 0.87 -18.88 -3.88
N THR A 23 -0.30 -18.83 -4.49
CA THR A 23 -0.48 -18.92 -5.94
C THR A 23 0.17 -17.74 -6.65
N GLU A 24 -0.15 -16.52 -6.23
CA GLU A 24 0.38 -15.28 -6.81
C GLU A 24 1.88 -15.16 -6.55
N VAL A 25 2.31 -15.49 -5.34
CA VAL A 25 3.74 -15.44 -4.97
C VAL A 25 4.56 -16.45 -5.78
N ILE A 26 4.07 -17.68 -5.97
CA ILE A 26 4.75 -18.70 -6.78
C ILE A 26 4.76 -18.28 -8.26
N ALA A 27 3.65 -17.74 -8.77
CA ALA A 27 3.58 -17.24 -10.15
C ALA A 27 4.59 -16.09 -10.36
N ASN A 28 4.60 -15.09 -9.47
CA ASN A 28 5.57 -13.99 -9.50
C ASN A 28 7.03 -14.48 -9.44
N ILE A 29 7.35 -15.42 -8.54
CA ILE A 29 8.69 -15.98 -8.44
C ILE A 29 9.11 -16.68 -9.75
N ARG A 30 8.19 -17.43 -10.39
CA ARG A 30 8.47 -18.08 -11.67
C ARG A 30 8.67 -17.11 -12.82
N GLU A 31 7.91 -16.03 -12.85
CA GLU A 31 8.03 -14.99 -13.87
C GLU A 31 9.26 -14.09 -13.66
N ALA A 32 9.58 -13.75 -12.39
CA ALA A 32 10.65 -12.82 -12.06
C ALA A 32 12.06 -13.44 -12.05
N TYR A 33 12.17 -14.76 -11.85
CA TYR A 33 13.47 -15.41 -11.62
C TYR A 33 13.63 -16.71 -12.42
N PRO A 34 14.85 -17.05 -12.85
CA PRO A 34 15.13 -18.30 -13.58
C PRO A 34 15.16 -19.50 -12.64
N ILE A 35 14.04 -19.81 -11.98
CA ILE A 35 13.92 -20.78 -10.90
C ILE A 35 14.43 -22.18 -11.29
N TYR A 36 14.11 -22.65 -12.50
CA TYR A 36 14.57 -23.96 -12.95
C TYR A 36 16.09 -24.07 -13.01
N ARG A 37 16.77 -23.00 -13.46
CA ARG A 37 18.25 -22.96 -13.48
C ARG A 37 18.81 -22.97 -12.05
N ILE A 38 18.21 -22.25 -11.15
CA ILE A 38 18.62 -22.18 -9.72
C ILE A 38 18.46 -23.57 -9.08
N ILE A 39 17.32 -24.24 -9.28
CA ILE A 39 17.07 -25.59 -8.76
C ILE A 39 18.10 -26.57 -9.31
N ILE A 40 18.40 -26.53 -10.61
CA ILE A 40 19.42 -27.42 -11.22
C ILE A 40 20.78 -27.19 -10.57
N ILE A 41 21.20 -25.93 -10.44
CA ILE A 41 22.50 -25.59 -9.83
C ILE A 41 22.57 -26.10 -8.39
N VAL A 42 21.55 -25.83 -7.58
CA VAL A 42 21.48 -26.28 -6.17
C VAL A 42 21.51 -27.82 -6.09
N THR A 43 20.77 -28.50 -6.97
CA THR A 43 20.75 -29.96 -7.03
C THR A 43 22.11 -30.53 -7.39
N VAL A 44 22.79 -29.96 -8.39
CA VAL A 44 24.14 -30.39 -8.79
C VAL A 44 25.14 -30.19 -7.65
N ILE A 45 25.08 -29.04 -6.98
CA ILE A 45 25.95 -28.78 -5.80
C ILE A 45 25.66 -29.81 -4.69
N ALA A 46 24.40 -30.05 -4.37
CA ALA A 46 24.00 -31.00 -3.33
C ALA A 46 24.49 -32.43 -3.66
N LEU A 47 24.29 -32.89 -4.89
CA LEU A 47 24.77 -34.21 -5.36
C LEU A 47 26.29 -34.30 -5.30
N THR A 48 27.02 -33.27 -5.76
CA THR A 48 28.45 -33.19 -5.70
C THR A 48 28.99 -33.30 -4.28
N LEU A 49 28.38 -32.49 -3.35
CA LEU A 49 28.75 -32.55 -1.94
C LEU A 49 28.44 -33.93 -1.32
N THR A 50 27.32 -34.54 -1.68
CA THR A 50 26.97 -35.89 -1.22
C THR A 50 28.03 -36.91 -1.68
N VAL A 51 28.41 -36.88 -2.96
CA VAL A 51 29.46 -37.76 -3.51
C VAL A 51 30.81 -37.52 -2.82
N LEU A 52 31.22 -36.27 -2.62
CA LEU A 52 32.47 -35.92 -1.97
C LEU A 52 32.53 -36.36 -0.50
N THR A 53 31.39 -36.29 0.19
CA THR A 53 31.30 -36.61 1.64
C THR A 53 30.89 -38.05 1.93
N GLN A 54 30.41 -38.83 0.96
CA GLN A 54 29.88 -40.19 1.15
C GLN A 54 30.84 -41.13 1.88
N ASN A 55 32.13 -41.10 1.53
CA ASN A 55 33.17 -41.96 2.14
C ASN A 55 33.40 -41.57 3.61
N PHE A 56 33.30 -40.30 3.95
CA PHE A 56 33.36 -39.83 5.35
C PHE A 56 32.19 -40.35 6.17
N PHE A 57 30.97 -40.18 5.68
CA PHE A 57 29.77 -40.66 6.35
C PHE A 57 29.73 -42.21 6.40
N TYR A 58 30.16 -42.87 5.36
CA TYR A 58 30.26 -44.34 5.36
C TYR A 58 31.19 -44.88 6.46
N LYS A 59 32.38 -44.26 6.62
CA LYS A 59 33.31 -44.59 7.69
C LYS A 59 32.71 -44.29 9.07
N LEU A 60 31.96 -43.22 9.20
CA LEU A 60 31.32 -42.83 10.45
C LEU A 60 30.22 -43.85 10.86
N LEU A 61 29.44 -44.35 9.87
CA LEU A 61 28.43 -45.35 10.11
C LEU A 61 28.98 -46.73 10.51
N GLN A 62 30.25 -47.03 10.15
CA GLN A 62 30.92 -48.27 10.57
C GLN A 62 31.47 -48.18 11.99
N THR A 63 31.44 -47.03 12.66
CA THR A 63 31.87 -46.95 14.08
C THR A 63 30.88 -47.66 14.95
N PRO A 64 31.36 -48.44 15.97
CA PRO A 64 30.46 -49.18 16.86
C PRO A 64 29.47 -48.22 17.56
N PRO A 65 28.22 -48.60 17.70
CA PRO A 65 27.20 -47.76 18.28
C PRO A 65 27.55 -47.44 19.76
N THR A 66 27.52 -46.16 20.11
CA THR A 66 27.64 -45.73 21.50
C THR A 66 26.49 -46.30 22.33
N SER A 67 26.72 -46.45 23.69
CA SER A 67 25.66 -46.95 24.56
C SER A 67 24.38 -46.12 24.47
N LEU A 68 23.24 -46.79 24.62
CA LEU A 68 21.92 -46.16 24.55
C LEU A 68 21.82 -44.89 25.47
N LYS A 69 22.32 -45.01 26.70
CA LYS A 69 22.34 -43.89 27.66
C LYS A 69 23.09 -42.66 27.11
N LYS A 70 24.25 -42.87 26.48
CA LYS A 70 25.05 -41.77 25.91
C LYS A 70 24.33 -41.16 24.72
N ARG A 71 23.64 -41.97 23.88
CA ARG A 71 22.86 -41.49 22.74
C ARG A 71 21.69 -40.63 23.22
N ILE A 72 20.91 -41.10 24.20
CA ILE A 72 19.80 -40.34 24.81
C ILE A 72 20.32 -39.01 25.37
N PHE A 73 21.39 -39.05 26.14
CA PHE A 73 21.98 -37.85 26.76
C PHE A 73 22.40 -36.83 25.67
N LEU A 74 23.13 -37.27 24.66
CA LEU A 74 23.53 -36.38 23.56
C LEU A 74 22.33 -35.85 22.75
N SER A 75 21.31 -36.67 22.50
CA SER A 75 20.09 -36.24 21.83
C SER A 75 19.34 -35.17 22.61
N LEU A 76 19.22 -35.37 23.93
CA LEU A 76 18.63 -34.37 24.83
C LEU A 76 19.44 -33.07 24.83
N LEU A 77 20.77 -33.18 24.92
CA LEU A 77 21.67 -32.01 24.88
C LEU A 77 21.49 -31.23 23.57
N PHE A 78 21.44 -31.91 22.40
CA PHE A 78 21.21 -31.28 21.12
C PHE A 78 19.79 -30.68 20.98
N LEU A 79 18.78 -31.28 21.60
CA LEU A 79 17.42 -30.75 21.68
C LEU A 79 17.32 -29.50 22.60
N CYS A 80 18.11 -29.46 23.65
CA CYS A 80 18.12 -28.29 24.55
C CYS A 80 18.60 -27.02 23.87
N VAL A 81 19.52 -27.11 22.91
CA VAL A 81 20.04 -25.91 22.19
C VAL A 81 18.94 -25.19 21.39
N PRO A 82 18.18 -25.84 20.49
CA PRO A 82 17.10 -25.16 19.79
C PRO A 82 16.01 -24.64 20.75
N VAL A 83 15.68 -25.40 21.81
CA VAL A 83 14.72 -24.97 22.82
C VAL A 83 15.22 -23.71 23.54
N PHE A 84 16.49 -23.71 23.98
CA PHE A 84 17.09 -22.54 24.59
C PHE A 84 17.08 -21.33 23.67
N LEU A 85 17.51 -21.50 22.40
CA LEU A 85 17.48 -20.44 21.41
C LEU A 85 16.05 -19.92 21.17
N PHE A 86 15.07 -20.83 21.14
CA PHE A 86 13.66 -20.46 20.96
C PHE A 86 13.12 -19.64 22.14
N LEU A 87 13.52 -19.94 23.37
CA LEU A 87 13.03 -19.27 24.57
C LEU A 87 13.73 -17.95 24.89
N PHE A 88 15.03 -17.84 24.59
CA PHE A 88 15.88 -16.75 25.07
C PHE A 88 16.43 -15.83 23.96
N ILE A 89 16.37 -16.23 22.70
CA ILE A 89 16.76 -15.38 21.58
C ILE A 89 15.53 -14.73 20.99
N ASP A 90 15.59 -13.42 20.82
CA ASP A 90 14.53 -12.63 20.18
C ASP A 90 15.07 -11.79 19.00
N ASN A 91 14.20 -11.02 18.35
CA ASN A 91 14.56 -10.15 17.24
C ASN A 91 15.35 -8.88 17.67
N ALA A 92 15.56 -8.66 18.96
CA ALA A 92 16.35 -7.54 19.46
C ALA A 92 17.86 -7.83 19.43
N VAL A 93 18.26 -9.11 19.46
CA VAL A 93 19.67 -9.53 19.45
C VAL A 93 20.48 -8.95 18.27
N PRO A 94 19.94 -8.87 17.04
CA PRO A 94 20.66 -8.26 15.92
C PRO A 94 20.71 -6.71 15.94
N ASN A 95 20.06 -6.05 16.92
CA ASN A 95 20.08 -4.59 17.03
C ASN A 95 21.42 -4.10 17.59
N ILE A 96 22.47 -4.22 16.79
CA ILE A 96 23.86 -3.91 17.14
C ILE A 96 24.23 -2.45 16.89
N SER A 97 23.42 -1.72 16.12
CA SER A 97 23.66 -0.31 15.78
C SER A 97 22.37 0.51 15.73
N GLY A 98 22.50 1.83 15.62
CA GLY A 98 21.37 2.72 15.35
C GLY A 98 20.86 2.66 13.90
N ASN A 99 21.55 1.93 13.01
CA ASN A 99 21.23 1.80 11.60
C ASN A 99 20.41 0.53 11.35
N ALA A 100 19.13 0.70 11.00
CA ALA A 100 18.21 -0.43 10.77
C ALA A 100 18.68 -1.36 9.64
N TYR A 101 19.37 -0.84 8.62
CA TYR A 101 19.90 -1.66 7.52
C TYR A 101 21.02 -2.59 7.99
N GLU A 102 21.94 -2.11 8.82
CA GLU A 102 23.01 -2.93 9.42
C GLU A 102 22.42 -4.02 10.33
N ASN A 103 21.41 -3.67 11.12
CA ASN A 103 20.73 -4.62 11.99
C ASN A 103 20.02 -5.73 11.19
N ASN A 104 19.39 -5.39 10.05
CA ASN A 104 18.83 -6.38 9.14
C ASN A 104 19.92 -7.28 8.52
N LEU A 105 21.08 -6.76 8.17
CA LEU A 105 22.21 -7.57 7.66
C LEU A 105 22.72 -8.55 8.71
N ALA A 106 22.80 -8.15 9.96
CA ALA A 106 23.23 -8.98 11.08
C ALA A 106 22.25 -10.11 11.44
N ALA A 107 20.96 -9.92 11.10
CA ALA A 107 19.89 -10.86 11.46
C ALA A 107 19.92 -12.14 10.62
N ASN A 108 19.56 -13.28 11.24
CA ASN A 108 19.38 -14.55 10.54
C ASN A 108 17.99 -14.61 9.89
N GLY A 109 17.94 -14.71 8.54
CA GLY A 109 16.69 -14.68 7.78
C GLY A 109 15.71 -15.80 8.15
N ILE A 110 16.18 -17.04 8.34
CA ILE A 110 15.31 -18.17 8.70
C ILE A 110 14.72 -17.95 10.09
N TYR A 111 15.54 -17.53 11.06
CA TYR A 111 15.06 -17.19 12.38
C TYR A 111 14.01 -16.08 12.35
N CYS A 112 14.26 -15.01 11.56
CA CYS A 112 13.33 -13.91 11.42
C CYS A 112 11.97 -14.36 10.87
N LEU A 113 11.92 -15.32 9.93
CA LEU A 113 10.67 -15.86 9.40
C LEU A 113 9.84 -16.55 10.49
N PHE A 114 10.46 -17.49 11.23
CA PHE A 114 9.76 -18.21 12.31
C PHE A 114 9.37 -17.30 13.48
N SER A 115 10.22 -16.34 13.80
CA SER A 115 9.94 -15.35 14.85
C SER A 115 8.77 -14.44 14.43
N SER A 116 8.71 -14.02 13.18
CA SER A 116 7.60 -13.21 12.66
C SER A 116 6.29 -13.99 12.64
N PHE A 117 6.34 -15.29 12.29
CA PHE A 117 5.16 -16.15 12.35
C PHE A 117 4.65 -16.30 13.79
N ARG A 118 5.55 -16.53 14.75
CA ARG A 118 5.21 -16.68 16.17
C ARG A 118 4.64 -15.39 16.79
N ASN A 119 5.21 -14.23 16.41
CA ASN A 119 4.89 -12.94 16.99
C ASN A 119 3.90 -12.14 16.15
N ASN A 120 3.11 -12.81 15.30
CA ASN A 120 2.14 -12.15 14.42
C ASN A 120 0.87 -11.66 15.14
N THR A 121 0.76 -11.90 16.46
CA THR A 121 -0.30 -11.34 17.30
C THR A 121 0.14 -10.00 17.84
N LEU A 122 -0.69 -8.97 17.70
CA LEU A 122 -0.46 -7.62 18.19
C LEU A 122 -1.46 -7.31 19.31
N GLU A 123 -1.00 -7.48 20.55
CA GLU A 123 -1.69 -6.90 21.70
C GLU A 123 -1.26 -5.43 21.83
N TYR A 124 -2.23 -4.52 21.71
CA TYR A 124 -1.94 -3.08 21.67
C TYR A 124 -1.14 -2.59 22.87
N ASN A 125 -1.47 -3.09 24.07
CA ASN A 125 -0.83 -2.68 25.31
C ASN A 125 0.64 -3.10 25.42
N ASP A 126 1.07 -4.11 24.65
CA ASP A 126 2.45 -4.60 24.67
C ASP A 126 3.38 -3.77 23.79
N PHE A 127 2.81 -3.05 22.82
CA PHE A 127 3.57 -2.34 21.78
C PHE A 127 3.38 -0.83 21.80
N TYR A 128 2.27 -0.35 22.36
CA TYR A 128 1.91 1.07 22.26
C TYR A 128 1.50 1.63 23.62
N TYR A 129 1.85 2.88 23.84
CA TYR A 129 1.32 3.62 24.96
C TYR A 129 -0.18 3.83 24.77
N THR A 130 -0.95 3.43 25.77
CA THR A 130 -2.41 3.57 25.77
C THR A 130 -2.85 4.42 26.97
N GLU A 131 -3.88 5.23 26.77
CA GLU A 131 -4.50 6.04 27.82
C GLU A 131 -6.01 5.75 27.89
N ASP A 132 -6.64 6.22 28.98
CA ASP A 132 -8.08 6.12 29.14
C ASP A 132 -8.84 6.78 27.98
N ASN A 133 -9.84 6.10 27.46
CA ASN A 133 -10.62 6.58 26.30
C ASN A 133 -11.22 7.96 26.52
N THR A 134 -11.69 8.29 27.74
CA THR A 134 -12.27 9.60 28.05
C THR A 134 -11.25 10.71 27.84
N LYS A 135 -10.03 10.48 28.27
CA LYS A 135 -8.91 11.43 28.12
C LYS A 135 -8.52 11.57 26.65
N VAL A 136 -8.36 10.44 25.94
CA VAL A 136 -7.99 10.44 24.51
C VAL A 136 -9.04 11.18 23.70
N PHE A 137 -10.33 10.87 23.89
CA PHE A 137 -11.40 11.54 23.14
C PHE A 137 -11.56 13.02 23.51
N SER A 138 -11.22 13.43 24.73
CA SER A 138 -11.19 14.83 25.10
C SER A 138 -10.14 15.61 24.30
N TYR A 139 -8.95 15.03 24.09
CA TYR A 139 -7.91 15.63 23.24
C TYR A 139 -8.32 15.67 21.76
N ILE A 140 -8.89 14.58 21.23
CA ILE A 140 -9.31 14.52 19.84
C ILE A 140 -10.43 15.54 19.57
N LYS A 141 -11.43 15.64 20.47
CA LYS A 141 -12.49 16.65 20.36
C LYS A 141 -11.94 18.07 20.37
N LYS A 142 -10.97 18.36 21.23
CA LYS A 142 -10.30 19.67 21.25
C LYS A 142 -9.55 19.92 19.93
N LEU A 143 -8.88 18.90 19.40
CA LEU A 143 -8.17 18.98 18.13
C LEU A 143 -9.11 19.31 16.96
N PHE A 144 -10.29 18.73 16.93
CA PHE A 144 -11.32 19.00 15.92
C PHE A 144 -12.26 20.15 16.25
N HIS A 145 -11.95 20.96 17.29
CA HIS A 145 -12.77 22.08 17.77
C HIS A 145 -14.25 21.70 18.04
N LEU A 146 -14.47 20.46 18.48
CA LEU A 146 -15.83 19.98 18.78
C LEU A 146 -16.26 20.50 20.14
N SER A 147 -17.42 21.17 20.17
CA SER A 147 -18.10 21.50 21.44
C SER A 147 -18.46 20.19 22.16
N ASN A 148 -18.21 20.13 23.48
CA ASN A 148 -18.67 19.00 24.29
C ASN A 148 -20.21 18.94 24.22
N PRO A 149 -20.81 17.92 23.63
CA PRO A 149 -22.27 17.77 23.70
C PRO A 149 -22.62 17.40 25.13
N SER A 150 -23.29 18.29 25.81
CA SER A 150 -23.65 18.17 27.22
C SER A 150 -24.64 17.04 27.55
N ASN A 151 -25.12 16.24 26.56
CA ASN A 151 -26.21 15.28 26.82
C ASN A 151 -26.26 14.05 25.88
N SER A 152 -25.17 13.59 25.27
CA SER A 152 -25.25 12.34 24.49
C SER A 152 -24.42 11.22 25.13
N ASN A 153 -25.04 10.02 25.21
CA ASN A 153 -24.37 8.76 25.57
C ASN A 153 -23.22 8.35 24.61
N LYS A 154 -22.81 9.24 23.69
CA LYS A 154 -21.71 9.06 22.73
C LYS A 154 -20.46 9.83 23.14
N ASN A 155 -19.96 9.56 24.35
CA ASN A 155 -18.71 10.19 24.83
C ASN A 155 -17.51 9.96 23.90
N TYR A 156 -17.53 8.92 23.07
CA TYR A 156 -16.45 8.47 22.21
C TYR A 156 -16.71 8.66 20.70
N SER A 157 -17.37 9.74 20.31
CA SER A 157 -17.61 10.05 18.90
C SER A 157 -16.82 11.29 18.46
N ILE A 158 -16.26 11.23 17.24
CA ILE A 158 -15.64 12.35 16.53
C ILE A 158 -16.54 12.87 15.39
N ALA A 159 -17.77 12.38 15.32
CA ALA A 159 -18.74 12.81 14.32
C ALA A 159 -18.96 14.33 14.40
N ARG A 160 -18.84 14.98 13.25
CA ARG A 160 -19.02 16.43 13.11
C ARG A 160 -19.66 16.78 11.78
N GLU A 161 -20.42 17.85 11.77
CA GLU A 161 -21.02 18.36 10.56
C GLU A 161 -20.04 19.31 9.85
N ILE A 162 -19.68 18.97 8.62
CA ILE A 162 -18.93 19.84 7.71
C ILE A 162 -19.98 20.62 6.91
N LYS A 163 -19.88 21.95 6.92
CA LYS A 163 -20.83 22.83 6.23
C LYS A 163 -20.09 23.71 5.23
N HIS A 164 -20.62 23.76 4.02
CA HIS A 164 -20.21 24.69 2.99
C HIS A 164 -21.35 25.66 2.68
N ASN A 165 -21.02 26.93 2.55
CA ASN A 165 -22.00 27.97 2.20
C ASN A 165 -22.17 28.12 0.68
N ALA A 166 -21.22 27.63 -0.12
CA ALA A 166 -21.28 27.62 -1.57
C ALA A 166 -22.15 26.47 -2.09
N PRO A 167 -22.77 26.60 -3.28
CA PRO A 167 -23.52 25.51 -3.89
C PRO A 167 -22.68 24.26 -4.08
N GLU A 168 -23.25 23.11 -3.77
CA GLU A 168 -22.62 21.82 -4.00
C GLU A 168 -22.41 21.55 -5.48
N LYS A 169 -21.24 21.02 -5.84
CA LYS A 169 -20.88 20.64 -7.20
C LYS A 169 -21.10 19.15 -7.39
N ARG A 170 -21.33 18.74 -8.65
CA ARG A 170 -21.61 17.34 -9.00
C ARG A 170 -20.70 16.87 -10.14
N TYR A 171 -19.39 17.05 -10.00
CA TYR A 171 -18.42 16.55 -10.95
C TYR A 171 -18.23 15.05 -10.78
N ASN A 172 -17.97 14.34 -11.85
CA ASN A 172 -17.43 12.98 -11.80
C ASN A 172 -16.03 13.00 -11.20
N ILE A 173 -15.64 11.90 -10.58
CA ILE A 173 -14.33 11.78 -9.94
C ILE A 173 -13.72 10.44 -10.33
N ILE A 174 -12.50 10.47 -10.85
CA ILE A 174 -11.67 9.28 -11.07
C ILE A 174 -10.42 9.43 -10.22
N LEU A 175 -10.34 8.68 -9.12
CA LEU A 175 -9.20 8.64 -8.23
C LEU A 175 -8.34 7.42 -8.56
N THR A 176 -7.22 7.67 -9.21
CA THR A 176 -6.22 6.65 -9.55
C THR A 176 -5.18 6.53 -8.46
N VAL A 177 -5.12 5.37 -7.84
CA VAL A 177 -4.08 4.97 -6.90
C VAL A 177 -3.04 4.18 -7.67
N ILE A 178 -1.85 4.76 -7.82
CA ILE A 178 -0.76 4.20 -8.62
C ILE A 178 0.09 3.31 -7.73
N GLU A 179 0.23 2.05 -8.10
CA GLU A 179 1.05 1.07 -7.39
C GLU A 179 2.48 1.56 -7.18
N SER A 180 2.91 1.62 -5.92
CA SER A 180 4.30 1.90 -5.51
C SER A 180 4.91 3.18 -6.11
N MET A 181 4.12 4.23 -6.36
CA MET A 181 4.59 5.46 -6.99
C MET A 181 5.21 6.41 -5.95
N SER A 182 6.52 6.29 -5.75
CA SER A 182 7.27 7.26 -4.95
C SER A 182 7.32 8.63 -5.63
N ALA A 183 7.21 9.70 -4.86
CA ALA A 183 7.40 11.06 -5.36
C ALA A 183 8.76 11.27 -6.04
N GLU A 184 9.81 10.60 -5.58
CA GLU A 184 11.18 10.68 -6.11
C GLU A 184 11.32 10.32 -7.61
N PHE A 185 10.31 9.69 -8.23
CA PHE A 185 10.32 9.40 -9.67
C PHE A 185 9.97 10.62 -10.52
N MET A 186 9.22 11.58 -9.98
CA MET A 186 8.72 12.73 -10.70
C MET A 186 9.71 13.90 -10.68
N SER A 187 9.76 14.67 -11.76
CA SER A 187 10.67 15.82 -11.91
C SER A 187 10.39 16.90 -10.88
N GLU A 188 9.14 17.15 -10.52
CA GLU A 188 8.73 18.12 -9.51
C GLU A 188 9.34 17.85 -8.13
N PHE A 189 9.64 16.60 -7.81
CA PHE A 189 10.28 16.18 -6.56
C PHE A 189 11.78 15.93 -6.71
N GLY A 190 12.39 16.39 -7.81
CA GLY A 190 13.82 16.26 -8.07
C GLY A 190 14.22 14.96 -8.77
N GLY A 191 13.28 14.19 -9.30
CA GLY A 191 13.53 13.02 -10.14
C GLY A 191 14.29 13.38 -11.41
N LYS A 192 15.40 12.69 -11.67
CA LYS A 192 16.31 13.01 -12.80
C LYS A 192 16.19 12.04 -13.98
N LYS A 193 15.39 10.96 -13.83
CA LYS A 193 15.36 9.85 -14.81
C LYS A 193 14.35 10.05 -15.95
N ASN A 194 13.55 11.11 -15.91
CA ASN A 194 12.49 11.39 -16.89
C ASN A 194 11.59 10.17 -17.17
N VAL A 195 11.14 9.53 -16.10
CA VAL A 195 10.28 8.34 -16.19
C VAL A 195 8.79 8.66 -16.03
N THR A 196 8.44 9.91 -15.73
CA THR A 196 7.07 10.35 -15.48
C THR A 196 6.66 11.59 -16.28
N PRO A 197 6.97 11.69 -17.60
CA PRO A 197 6.70 12.91 -18.37
C PRO A 197 5.22 13.27 -18.45
N ASN A 198 4.30 12.30 -18.43
CA ASN A 198 2.86 12.56 -18.48
C ASN A 198 2.33 13.05 -17.13
N LEU A 199 2.73 12.43 -16.01
CA LEU A 199 2.38 12.90 -14.67
C LEU A 199 2.97 14.28 -14.39
N ASP A 200 4.20 14.55 -14.81
CA ASP A 200 4.80 15.88 -14.71
C ASP A 200 4.01 16.93 -15.51
N LEU A 201 3.52 16.57 -16.71
CA LEU A 201 2.65 17.42 -17.51
C LEU A 201 1.29 17.66 -16.83
N LEU A 202 0.69 16.63 -16.23
CA LEU A 202 -0.56 16.75 -15.49
C LEU A 202 -0.39 17.62 -14.24
N ALA A 203 0.73 17.49 -13.55
CA ALA A 203 1.09 18.32 -12.40
C ALA A 203 1.23 19.80 -12.79
N ALA A 204 1.92 20.08 -13.90
CA ALA A 204 2.11 21.44 -14.40
C ALA A 204 0.78 22.12 -14.84
N ASN A 205 -0.21 21.32 -15.28
CA ASN A 205 -1.52 21.82 -15.75
C ASN A 205 -2.67 21.56 -14.75
N GLY A 206 -2.37 21.12 -13.53
CA GLY A 206 -3.32 20.82 -12.48
C GLY A 206 -2.92 21.42 -11.14
N LYS A 207 -3.53 20.95 -10.07
CA LYS A 207 -3.13 21.26 -8.70
C LYS A 207 -2.27 20.13 -8.15
N ILE A 208 -1.02 20.43 -7.83
CA ILE A 208 -0.09 19.47 -7.22
C ILE A 208 0.10 19.77 -5.72
N TYR A 209 0.13 18.71 -4.92
CA TYR A 209 0.48 18.75 -3.49
C TYR A 209 1.85 18.10 -3.33
N THR A 210 2.83 18.89 -2.92
CA THR A 210 4.23 18.47 -2.93
C THR A 210 4.70 17.84 -1.62
N ASN A 211 3.85 17.75 -0.61
CA ASN A 211 4.25 17.31 0.73
C ASN A 211 3.25 16.32 1.35
N LEU A 212 2.77 15.35 0.52
CA LEU A 212 1.88 14.28 0.93
C LEU A 212 2.68 13.02 1.28
N TYR A 213 2.26 12.36 2.37
CA TYR A 213 2.89 11.12 2.85
C TYR A 213 1.89 9.97 2.92
N ALA A 214 2.31 8.82 2.40
CA ALA A 214 1.60 7.56 2.54
C ALA A 214 1.58 7.12 4.00
N THR A 215 0.49 6.49 4.42
CA THR A 215 0.35 6.01 5.81
C THR A 215 1.06 4.71 6.07
N GLY A 216 1.43 3.97 5.03
CA GLY A 216 2.06 2.67 5.16
C GLY A 216 2.93 2.30 3.98
N THR A 217 3.28 1.03 3.92
CA THR A 217 4.22 0.45 2.96
C THR A 217 3.61 -0.69 2.14
N ARG A 218 2.28 -0.79 2.12
CA ARG A 218 1.50 -1.84 1.46
C ARG A 218 0.23 -1.27 0.85
N THR A 219 -0.19 -1.83 -0.28
CA THR A 219 -1.38 -1.43 -1.04
C THR A 219 -2.62 -1.32 -0.16
N VAL A 220 -2.94 -2.35 0.61
CA VAL A 220 -4.12 -2.33 1.50
C VAL A 220 -4.05 -1.26 2.59
N ARG A 221 -2.87 -0.80 2.98
CA ARG A 221 -2.73 0.28 3.95
C ARG A 221 -3.01 1.65 3.30
N GLY A 222 -2.57 1.84 2.06
CA GLY A 222 -2.91 3.02 1.26
C GLY A 222 -4.40 3.08 0.94
N LEU A 223 -4.97 1.97 0.47
CA LEU A 223 -6.40 1.88 0.19
C LEU A 223 -7.27 2.10 1.45
N GLU A 224 -6.86 1.55 2.61
CA GLU A 224 -7.51 1.80 3.90
C GLU A 224 -7.54 3.29 4.23
N SER A 225 -6.41 3.97 4.08
CA SER A 225 -6.29 5.40 4.37
C SER A 225 -7.16 6.26 3.47
N ILE A 226 -7.24 5.91 2.19
CA ILE A 226 -8.05 6.61 1.21
C ILE A 226 -9.55 6.34 1.46
N SER A 227 -9.93 5.07 1.67
CA SER A 227 -11.33 4.67 1.76
C SER A 227 -11.97 4.92 3.13
N LEU A 228 -11.19 4.96 4.20
CA LEU A 228 -11.69 5.16 5.56
C LEU A 228 -11.26 6.51 6.18
N SER A 229 -10.28 7.18 5.59
CA SER A 229 -9.73 8.46 6.08
C SER A 229 -9.36 8.43 7.57
N ILE A 230 -8.63 7.35 7.97
CA ILE A 230 -8.18 7.11 9.34
C ILE A 230 -6.65 6.99 9.40
N PRO A 231 -6.01 7.33 10.52
CA PRO A 231 -4.61 7.01 10.76
C PRO A 231 -4.35 5.50 10.67
N PRO A 232 -3.14 5.08 10.31
CA PRO A 232 -2.81 3.66 10.24
C PRO A 232 -2.92 3.01 11.62
N LEU A 233 -3.56 1.85 11.65
CA LEU A 233 -3.67 1.03 12.86
C LEU A 233 -2.55 0.00 12.91
N PRO A 234 -2.10 -0.41 14.11
CA PRO A 234 -1.14 -1.50 14.26
C PRO A 234 -1.63 -2.82 13.63
N GLY A 235 -0.70 -3.61 13.13
CA GLY A 235 -0.97 -4.92 12.57
C GLY A 235 -1.61 -4.89 11.17
N GLN A 236 -2.54 -5.79 10.93
CA GLN A 236 -3.24 -5.92 9.64
C GLN A 236 -4.15 -4.73 9.34
N SER A 237 -4.21 -4.33 8.06
CA SER A 237 -5.19 -3.36 7.57
C SER A 237 -6.62 -3.82 7.85
N ILE A 238 -7.54 -2.89 8.10
CA ILE A 238 -8.98 -3.18 8.26
C ILE A 238 -9.52 -3.92 7.03
N ILE A 239 -9.03 -3.62 5.83
CA ILE A 239 -9.42 -4.29 4.59
C ILE A 239 -9.25 -5.82 4.71
N LYS A 240 -8.20 -6.27 5.39
CA LYS A 240 -7.89 -7.71 5.60
C LYS A 240 -8.53 -8.32 6.86
N ARG A 241 -9.09 -7.50 7.75
CA ARG A 241 -9.66 -8.00 9.01
C ARG A 241 -11.06 -8.60 8.79
N PRO A 242 -11.47 -9.58 9.60
CA PRO A 242 -12.87 -9.99 9.63
C PRO A 242 -13.75 -8.85 10.17
N LYS A 243 -15.04 -8.86 9.82
CA LYS A 243 -16.04 -7.86 10.22
C LYS A 243 -15.70 -6.45 9.72
N ASN A 244 -15.34 -6.36 8.47
CA ASN A 244 -15.00 -5.11 7.79
C ASN A 244 -16.10 -4.62 6.83
N GLU A 245 -17.31 -5.10 7.00
CA GLU A 245 -18.51 -4.77 6.23
C GLU A 245 -19.23 -3.56 6.82
N ASN A 246 -19.92 -2.79 5.97
CA ASN A 246 -20.81 -1.69 6.36
C ASN A 246 -20.19 -0.69 7.34
N ILE A 247 -18.94 -0.32 7.11
CA ILE A 247 -18.20 0.62 7.96
C ILE A 247 -18.83 2.01 7.86
N ASP A 248 -19.26 2.56 8.98
CA ASP A 248 -19.94 3.85 9.07
C ASP A 248 -19.10 5.05 8.63
N PHE A 249 -17.78 4.94 8.73
CA PHE A 249 -16.81 5.97 8.32
C PHE A 249 -16.13 5.63 6.99
N CYS A 250 -16.70 4.76 6.15
CA CYS A 250 -16.25 4.60 4.78
C CYS A 250 -16.69 5.81 3.94
N ILE A 251 -15.79 6.33 3.11
CA ILE A 251 -16.06 7.48 2.21
C ILE A 251 -17.26 7.23 1.31
N SER A 252 -17.53 5.97 0.96
CA SER A 252 -18.67 5.57 0.14
C SER A 252 -20.00 6.05 0.70
N LYS A 253 -20.15 6.14 2.04
CA LYS A 253 -21.39 6.61 2.67
C LYS A 253 -21.72 8.04 2.24
N VAL A 254 -20.73 8.92 2.15
CA VAL A 254 -20.92 10.31 1.70
C VAL A 254 -21.27 10.32 0.20
N PHE A 255 -20.53 9.59 -0.63
CA PHE A 255 -20.81 9.52 -2.07
C PHE A 255 -22.21 8.97 -2.38
N ILE A 256 -22.63 7.90 -1.69
CA ILE A 256 -23.98 7.31 -1.84
C ILE A 256 -25.05 8.33 -1.45
N GLN A 257 -24.88 9.08 -0.35
CA GLN A 257 -25.79 10.14 0.06
C GLN A 257 -25.90 11.27 -1.00
N LYS A 258 -24.82 11.52 -1.75
CA LYS A 258 -24.79 12.47 -2.87
C LYS A 258 -25.31 11.88 -4.19
N GLY A 259 -25.70 10.60 -4.22
CA GLY A 259 -26.28 9.93 -5.39
C GLY A 259 -25.25 9.58 -6.47
N TYR A 260 -24.05 9.19 -6.09
CA TYR A 260 -22.99 8.78 -6.99
C TYR A 260 -23.04 7.26 -7.26
N ASP A 261 -22.69 6.89 -8.49
CA ASP A 261 -22.32 5.52 -8.85
C ASP A 261 -20.85 5.27 -8.42
N LEU A 262 -20.62 4.23 -7.63
CA LEU A 262 -19.31 3.95 -7.03
C LEU A 262 -18.73 2.66 -7.57
N LYS A 263 -17.52 2.72 -8.14
CA LYS A 263 -16.78 1.52 -8.55
C LYS A 263 -15.37 1.50 -7.97
N PHE A 264 -14.97 0.31 -7.53
CA PHE A 264 -13.57 -0.03 -7.29
C PHE A 264 -13.10 -0.85 -8.48
N ILE A 265 -12.14 -0.31 -9.27
CA ILE A 265 -11.64 -0.93 -10.49
C ILE A 265 -10.18 -1.30 -10.30
N TYR A 266 -9.87 -2.59 -10.37
CA TYR A 266 -8.54 -3.13 -10.10
C TYR A 266 -8.00 -3.97 -11.26
N GLY A 267 -6.75 -3.71 -11.68
CA GLY A 267 -6.11 -4.47 -12.75
C GLY A 267 -5.80 -5.93 -12.39
N GLY A 268 -5.71 -6.26 -11.10
CA GLY A 268 -5.46 -7.61 -10.60
C GLY A 268 -6.71 -8.38 -10.24
N PHE A 269 -6.52 -9.48 -9.50
CA PHE A 269 -7.62 -10.25 -8.92
C PHE A 269 -8.00 -9.69 -7.55
N GLY A 270 -9.19 -9.17 -7.40
CA GLY A 270 -9.61 -8.45 -6.18
C GLY A 270 -9.83 -9.33 -4.95
N TYR A 271 -9.77 -10.68 -5.07
CA TYR A 271 -9.69 -11.54 -3.89
C TYR A 271 -8.34 -11.39 -3.16
N PHE A 272 -7.29 -10.96 -3.87
CA PHE A 272 -6.01 -10.64 -3.27
C PHE A 272 -6.20 -9.53 -2.22
N ASP A 273 -5.62 -9.76 -1.04
CA ASP A 273 -5.72 -8.84 0.10
C ASP A 273 -7.18 -8.48 0.50
N ASN A 274 -8.16 -9.33 0.12
CA ASN A 274 -9.58 -9.20 0.48
C ASN A 274 -10.26 -7.93 -0.10
N MET A 275 -9.69 -7.34 -1.15
CA MET A 275 -10.14 -6.04 -1.68
C MET A 275 -11.58 -6.09 -2.20
N ASN A 276 -11.95 -7.05 -3.06
CA ASN A 276 -13.31 -7.15 -3.58
C ASN A 276 -14.34 -7.32 -2.48
N TYR A 277 -14.07 -8.14 -1.48
CA TYR A 277 -14.98 -8.33 -0.36
C TYR A 277 -15.18 -7.03 0.41
N PHE A 278 -14.08 -6.36 0.77
CA PHE A 278 -14.15 -5.10 1.49
C PHE A 278 -14.92 -4.03 0.72
N PHE A 279 -14.57 -3.76 -0.54
CA PHE A 279 -15.19 -2.69 -1.31
C PHE A 279 -16.67 -2.99 -1.61
N SER A 280 -17.02 -4.21 -2.02
CA SER A 280 -18.41 -4.58 -2.31
C SER A 280 -19.31 -4.46 -1.08
N HIS A 281 -18.84 -4.86 0.11
CA HIS A 281 -19.62 -4.75 1.35
C HIS A 281 -19.61 -3.35 1.97
N ASN A 282 -18.84 -2.42 1.38
CA ASN A 282 -18.82 -1.01 1.78
C ASN A 282 -19.37 -0.07 0.70
N GLY A 283 -20.20 -0.59 -0.23
CA GLY A 283 -21.02 0.19 -1.14
C GLY A 283 -20.40 0.52 -2.50
N PHE A 284 -19.31 -0.15 -2.89
CA PHE A 284 -18.76 -0.07 -4.24
C PHE A 284 -19.21 -1.27 -5.07
N GLU A 285 -19.47 -1.06 -6.36
CA GLU A 285 -19.40 -2.12 -7.35
C GLU A 285 -17.92 -2.43 -7.61
N THR A 286 -17.55 -3.70 -7.59
CA THR A 286 -16.16 -4.11 -7.86
C THR A 286 -16.05 -4.58 -9.30
N VAL A 287 -15.00 -4.11 -9.99
CA VAL A 287 -14.64 -4.52 -11.35
C VAL A 287 -13.16 -4.90 -11.31
N ASP A 288 -12.84 -6.16 -11.51
CA ASP A 288 -11.46 -6.62 -11.50
C ASP A 288 -11.10 -7.38 -12.79
N ARG A 289 -9.93 -8.00 -12.82
CA ARG A 289 -9.48 -8.80 -13.97
C ARG A 289 -10.50 -9.87 -14.36
N SER A 290 -11.27 -10.43 -13.43
CA SER A 290 -12.25 -11.49 -13.70
C SER A 290 -13.47 -10.99 -14.50
N ASP A 291 -13.72 -9.67 -14.46
CA ASP A 291 -14.81 -9.01 -15.16
C ASP A 291 -14.38 -8.49 -16.56
N MET A 292 -13.15 -8.78 -16.96
CA MET A 292 -12.61 -8.41 -18.28
C MET A 292 -12.63 -9.60 -19.20
N SER A 293 -13.21 -9.44 -20.39
CA SER A 293 -13.19 -10.44 -21.44
C SER A 293 -11.79 -10.59 -22.06
N SER A 294 -11.54 -11.70 -22.75
CA SER A 294 -10.23 -11.97 -23.36
C SER A 294 -9.80 -10.95 -24.41
N ASP A 295 -10.74 -10.30 -25.07
CA ASP A 295 -10.52 -9.22 -26.05
C ASP A 295 -10.28 -7.86 -25.41
N GLU A 296 -10.63 -7.68 -24.15
CA GLU A 296 -10.28 -6.49 -23.35
C GLU A 296 -8.85 -6.57 -22.76
N ILE A 297 -8.23 -7.76 -22.76
CA ILE A 297 -6.91 -8.00 -22.16
C ILE A 297 -5.86 -8.14 -23.27
N THR A 298 -4.99 -7.14 -23.40
CA THR A 298 -3.88 -7.16 -24.37
C THR A 298 -2.59 -7.74 -23.78
N PHE A 299 -2.40 -7.59 -22.48
CA PHE A 299 -1.24 -8.12 -21.75
C PHE A 299 -1.59 -8.35 -20.28
N SER A 300 -1.04 -9.41 -19.70
CA SER A 300 -1.16 -9.68 -18.26
C SER A 300 0.04 -10.47 -17.75
N ASN A 301 0.29 -10.33 -16.45
CA ASN A 301 1.28 -11.12 -15.70
C ASN A 301 0.64 -11.69 -14.41
N ALA A 302 1.46 -12.19 -13.48
CA ALA A 302 0.98 -12.77 -12.22
C ALA A 302 0.13 -11.79 -11.39
N TRP A 303 0.36 -10.49 -11.50
CA TRP A 303 -0.33 -9.46 -10.70
C TRP A 303 -1.62 -8.95 -11.32
N GLY A 304 -1.75 -9.02 -12.65
CA GLY A 304 -2.95 -8.53 -13.30
C GLY A 304 -2.77 -8.18 -14.76
N VAL A 305 -3.75 -7.45 -15.29
CA VAL A 305 -3.70 -6.86 -16.62
C VAL A 305 -2.80 -5.63 -16.61
N CYS A 306 -2.29 -5.25 -17.78
CA CYS A 306 -1.52 -4.02 -17.90
C CYS A 306 -2.38 -2.77 -17.67
N ASP A 307 -1.73 -1.68 -17.25
CA ASP A 307 -2.45 -0.45 -16.86
C ASP A 307 -3.22 0.17 -18.04
N GLU A 308 -2.80 -0.01 -19.30
CA GLU A 308 -3.60 0.42 -20.46
C GLU A 308 -4.97 -0.29 -20.51
N ASP A 309 -5.02 -1.59 -20.21
CA ASP A 309 -6.27 -2.38 -20.21
C ASP A 309 -7.17 -1.96 -19.07
N LEU A 310 -6.61 -1.73 -17.87
CA LEU A 310 -7.32 -1.16 -16.72
C LEU A 310 -7.97 0.18 -17.07
N PHE A 311 -7.23 1.09 -17.70
CA PHE A 311 -7.74 2.41 -18.10
C PHE A 311 -8.77 2.32 -19.23
N ASN A 312 -8.61 1.39 -20.18
CA ASN A 312 -9.62 1.14 -21.21
C ASN A 312 -10.94 0.65 -20.59
N LYS A 313 -10.85 -0.29 -19.62
CA LYS A 313 -12.01 -0.76 -18.86
C LYS A 313 -12.67 0.38 -18.09
N THR A 314 -11.89 1.26 -17.48
CA THR A 314 -12.40 2.45 -16.79
C THR A 314 -13.21 3.35 -17.72
N ILE A 315 -12.76 3.57 -18.96
CA ILE A 315 -13.51 4.36 -19.94
C ILE A 315 -14.83 3.68 -20.31
N ILE A 316 -14.83 2.36 -20.48
CA ILE A 316 -16.05 1.58 -20.76
C ILE A 316 -17.06 1.77 -19.63
N GLU A 317 -16.62 1.61 -18.37
CA GLU A 317 -17.49 1.77 -17.21
C GLU A 317 -17.99 3.22 -17.06
N ALA A 318 -17.12 4.22 -17.27
CA ALA A 318 -17.50 5.63 -17.21
C ALA A 318 -18.55 6.00 -18.29
N ASN A 319 -18.43 5.42 -19.50
CA ASN A 319 -19.42 5.60 -20.55
C ASN A 319 -20.79 4.98 -20.19
N LYS A 320 -20.81 3.87 -19.45
CA LYS A 320 -22.07 3.27 -18.94
C LYS A 320 -22.77 4.21 -17.96
N SER A 321 -22.03 4.78 -16.99
CA SER A 321 -22.60 5.71 -16.01
C SER A 321 -23.05 7.03 -16.64
N ASP A 322 -22.30 7.55 -17.64
CA ASP A 322 -22.68 8.73 -18.39
C ASP A 322 -24.01 8.53 -19.15
N LEU A 323 -24.20 7.37 -19.76
CA LEU A 323 -25.47 7.00 -20.42
C LEU A 323 -26.64 6.99 -19.44
N LEU A 324 -26.43 6.63 -18.17
CA LEU A 324 -27.43 6.65 -17.11
C LEU A 324 -27.59 8.03 -16.48
N SER A 325 -26.84 9.03 -16.91
CA SER A 325 -26.80 10.38 -16.33
C SER A 325 -26.51 10.41 -14.83
N SER A 326 -25.78 9.42 -14.34
CA SER A 326 -25.37 9.33 -12.93
C SER A 326 -23.97 9.91 -12.76
N PRO A 327 -23.73 10.83 -11.82
CA PRO A 327 -22.36 11.20 -11.47
C PRO A 327 -21.68 9.99 -10.86
N PHE A 328 -20.38 9.83 -11.12
CA PHE A 328 -19.64 8.65 -10.68
C PHE A 328 -18.39 9.00 -9.90
N PHE A 329 -18.05 8.13 -8.95
CA PHE A 329 -16.76 8.08 -8.26
C PHE A 329 -16.12 6.72 -8.49
N TYR A 330 -15.01 6.70 -9.19
CA TYR A 330 -14.25 5.49 -9.45
C TYR A 330 -12.91 5.54 -8.74
N LEU A 331 -12.66 4.54 -7.92
CA LEU A 331 -11.38 4.30 -7.25
C LEU A 331 -10.62 3.24 -8.04
N LEU A 332 -9.55 3.65 -8.70
CA LEU A 332 -8.73 2.76 -9.53
C LEU A 332 -7.47 2.34 -8.78
N MET A 333 -7.07 1.08 -8.94
CA MET A 333 -5.78 0.57 -8.46
C MET A 333 -5.01 -0.06 -9.61
N THR A 334 -3.80 0.49 -9.93
CA THR A 334 -2.92 -0.03 -10.99
C THR A 334 -2.11 -1.23 -10.51
N ALA A 335 -1.51 -2.00 -11.42
CA ALA A 335 -0.76 -3.20 -11.09
C ALA A 335 0.62 -3.30 -11.78
N SER A 336 0.90 -2.53 -12.84
CA SER A 336 2.09 -2.75 -13.69
C SER A 336 3.43 -2.47 -13.01
N ASN A 337 3.46 -1.68 -11.92
CA ASN A 337 4.71 -1.36 -11.20
C ASN A 337 5.10 -2.43 -10.16
N HIS A 338 4.60 -3.65 -10.31
CA HIS A 338 5.05 -4.82 -9.57
C HIS A 338 6.17 -5.57 -10.31
N ARG A 339 7.09 -6.22 -9.55
CA ARG A 339 7.98 -7.22 -10.13
C ARG A 339 7.14 -8.36 -10.74
N PRO A 340 7.44 -8.86 -11.95
CA PRO A 340 8.70 -8.76 -12.70
C PRO A 340 8.87 -7.51 -13.56
N TYR A 341 8.08 -6.44 -13.37
CA TYR A 341 8.15 -5.18 -14.11
C TYR A 341 7.89 -5.35 -15.61
N THR A 342 7.02 -6.31 -15.95
CA THR A 342 6.67 -6.63 -17.33
C THR A 342 5.44 -5.86 -17.79
N TYR A 343 5.45 -5.45 -19.04
CA TYR A 343 4.40 -4.69 -19.73
C TYR A 343 4.49 -4.97 -21.23
N PRO A 344 3.51 -4.55 -22.06
CA PRO A 344 3.55 -4.75 -23.52
C PRO A 344 4.81 -4.15 -24.13
N GLU A 345 5.47 -4.92 -25.01
CA GLU A 345 6.67 -4.47 -25.71
C GLU A 345 6.40 -3.29 -26.64
N ASN A 346 7.43 -2.50 -26.92
CA ASN A 346 7.40 -1.37 -27.87
C ASN A 346 6.45 -0.21 -27.49
N LYS A 347 6.07 -0.09 -26.22
CA LYS A 347 5.26 1.03 -25.73
C LYS A 347 6.11 2.22 -25.28
N ILE A 348 7.27 1.92 -24.75
CA ILE A 348 8.26 2.88 -24.27
C ILE A 348 9.68 2.44 -24.69
N ASP A 349 10.65 3.30 -24.49
CA ASP A 349 12.07 3.08 -24.84
C ASP A 349 12.83 2.15 -23.88
N ILE A 350 12.24 1.73 -22.76
CA ILE A 350 12.82 0.77 -21.83
C ILE A 350 12.22 -0.61 -22.10
N LYS A 351 13.06 -1.63 -22.18
CA LYS A 351 12.61 -3.00 -22.42
C LYS A 351 11.82 -3.54 -21.23
N SER A 352 10.69 -4.19 -21.52
CA SER A 352 9.84 -4.88 -20.54
C SER A 352 10.62 -5.87 -19.69
N GLY A 353 10.39 -5.86 -18.38
CA GLY A 353 11.05 -6.73 -17.42
C GLY A 353 12.48 -6.33 -17.02
N LEU A 354 13.00 -5.21 -17.53
CA LEU A 354 14.37 -4.79 -17.24
C LEU A 354 14.56 -4.30 -15.80
N ASN A 355 13.72 -3.35 -15.38
CA ASN A 355 13.82 -2.71 -14.07
C ASN A 355 12.53 -1.99 -13.70
N ARG A 356 12.47 -1.47 -12.46
CA ARG A 356 11.32 -0.71 -11.93
C ARG A 356 11.09 0.60 -12.70
N GLU A 357 12.14 1.29 -13.10
CA GLU A 357 12.01 2.54 -13.85
C GLU A 357 11.25 2.34 -15.16
N GLY A 358 11.42 1.18 -15.80
CA GLY A 358 10.62 0.80 -16.98
C GLY A 358 9.15 0.65 -16.64
N ALA A 359 8.81 -0.03 -15.54
CA ALA A 359 7.42 -0.21 -15.10
C ALA A 359 6.76 1.12 -14.71
N VAL A 360 7.48 2.00 -14.01
CA VAL A 360 7.01 3.36 -13.69
C VAL A 360 6.77 4.16 -14.96
N LYS A 361 7.70 4.12 -15.93
CA LYS A 361 7.56 4.83 -17.22
C LYS A 361 6.41 4.28 -18.05
N TYR A 362 6.16 2.97 -17.99
CA TYR A 362 5.01 2.37 -18.68
C TYR A 362 3.69 2.79 -18.02
N CYS A 363 3.60 2.78 -16.69
CA CYS A 363 2.41 3.27 -15.99
C CYS A 363 2.12 4.74 -16.33
N ASP A 364 3.15 5.58 -16.32
CA ASP A 364 3.04 6.99 -16.77
C ASP A 364 2.56 7.12 -18.21
N TYR A 365 3.09 6.30 -19.12
CA TYR A 365 2.63 6.23 -20.51
C TYR A 365 1.14 5.85 -20.59
N ALA A 366 0.72 4.82 -19.84
CA ALA A 366 -0.66 4.37 -19.80
C ALA A 366 -1.61 5.46 -19.27
N ILE A 367 -1.19 6.22 -18.26
CA ILE A 367 -1.93 7.41 -17.77
C ILE A 367 -2.04 8.48 -18.86
N GLY A 368 -0.97 8.76 -19.59
CA GLY A 368 -0.98 9.70 -20.70
C GLY A 368 -1.99 9.30 -21.79
N GLU A 369 -2.00 8.04 -22.21
CA GLU A 369 -2.95 7.50 -23.19
C GLU A 369 -4.39 7.48 -22.63
N PHE A 370 -4.57 7.19 -21.33
CA PHE A 370 -5.88 7.29 -20.68
C PHE A 370 -6.45 8.70 -20.78
N ILE A 371 -5.71 9.72 -20.36
CA ILE A 371 -6.16 11.12 -20.44
C ILE A 371 -6.43 11.54 -21.89
N LYS A 372 -5.60 11.12 -22.84
CA LYS A 372 -5.80 11.40 -24.26
C LYS A 372 -7.09 10.76 -24.81
N LYS A 373 -7.44 9.55 -24.39
CA LYS A 373 -8.70 8.87 -24.74
C LYS A 373 -9.89 9.49 -24.00
N ALA A 374 -9.74 9.80 -22.70
CA ALA A 374 -10.76 10.45 -21.90
C ALA A 374 -11.17 11.82 -22.43
N LYS A 375 -10.22 12.62 -22.96
CA LYS A 375 -10.50 13.92 -23.60
C LYS A 375 -11.49 13.84 -24.78
N LYS A 376 -11.70 12.66 -25.35
CA LYS A 376 -12.66 12.43 -26.44
C LYS A 376 -14.06 12.06 -25.93
N GLN A 377 -14.23 11.86 -24.62
CA GLN A 377 -15.49 11.46 -24.02
C GLN A 377 -16.29 12.69 -23.56
N LYS A 378 -17.61 12.58 -23.60
CA LYS A 378 -18.53 13.68 -23.22
C LYS A 378 -18.38 14.08 -21.74
N TRP A 379 -18.10 13.12 -20.88
CA TRP A 379 -17.97 13.33 -19.45
C TRP A 379 -16.64 13.98 -19.04
N PHE A 380 -15.65 14.10 -19.93
CA PHE A 380 -14.31 14.61 -19.59
C PHE A 380 -14.34 15.99 -18.94
N SER A 381 -15.03 16.97 -19.56
CA SER A 381 -15.09 18.36 -19.05
C SER A 381 -15.78 18.49 -17.68
N ASN A 382 -16.57 17.48 -17.30
CA ASN A 382 -17.25 17.40 -16.00
C ASN A 382 -16.57 16.41 -15.04
N THR A 383 -15.28 16.10 -15.23
CA THR A 383 -14.57 15.08 -14.44
C THR A 383 -13.32 15.65 -13.79
N ILE A 384 -13.15 15.34 -12.50
CA ILE A 384 -11.94 15.59 -11.74
C ILE A 384 -11.12 14.29 -11.73
N PHE A 385 -9.92 14.35 -12.29
CA PHE A 385 -8.94 13.27 -12.25
C PHE A 385 -7.98 13.50 -11.09
N VAL A 386 -7.84 12.51 -10.22
CA VAL A 386 -6.95 12.56 -9.07
C VAL A 386 -5.95 11.42 -9.20
N PHE A 387 -4.67 11.73 -9.10
CA PHE A 387 -3.58 10.74 -9.14
C PHE A 387 -2.79 10.82 -7.84
N THR A 388 -2.67 9.69 -7.18
CA THR A 388 -1.85 9.51 -5.98
C THR A 388 -1.26 8.10 -5.97
N ALA A 389 -0.50 7.74 -4.95
CA ALA A 389 0.00 6.38 -4.80
C ALA A 389 -0.62 5.68 -3.58
N ASP A 390 -0.52 4.37 -3.55
CA ASP A 390 -0.82 3.57 -2.36
C ASP A 390 0.31 3.69 -1.32
N HIS A 391 1.56 3.53 -1.77
CA HIS A 391 2.79 3.68 -0.97
C HIS A 391 3.99 3.95 -1.88
N CYS A 392 5.17 4.12 -1.29
CA CYS A 392 6.42 4.24 -2.03
C CYS A 392 6.97 2.89 -2.50
N ALA A 393 7.80 2.92 -3.53
CA ALA A 393 8.46 1.75 -4.13
C ALA A 393 9.35 0.97 -3.17
N SER A 394 9.91 1.62 -2.15
CA SER A 394 10.75 1.00 -1.12
C SER A 394 10.61 1.76 0.18
N SER A 395 10.46 1.03 1.28
CA SER A 395 10.42 1.58 2.64
C SER A 395 11.71 1.32 3.43
N ALA A 396 12.66 0.56 2.86
CA ALA A 396 13.94 0.28 3.51
C ALA A 396 14.79 1.55 3.66
N GLY A 397 15.40 1.73 4.83
CA GLY A 397 16.23 2.88 5.13
C GLY A 397 17.07 2.70 6.39
N LYS A 398 17.84 3.74 6.75
CA LYS A 398 18.70 3.75 7.95
C LYS A 398 17.89 3.75 9.25
N SER A 399 16.74 4.43 9.25
CA SER A 399 15.80 4.46 10.37
C SER A 399 14.70 3.43 10.21
N LYS A 400 14.03 3.06 11.31
CA LYS A 400 12.89 2.11 11.29
C LYS A 400 11.70 2.65 10.49
N LEU A 401 11.51 3.98 10.47
CA LEU A 401 10.59 4.71 9.62
C LEU A 401 11.36 5.86 8.97
N SER A 402 11.72 5.71 7.69
CA SER A 402 12.45 6.74 6.92
C SER A 402 11.41 7.63 6.23
N VAL A 403 11.21 8.85 6.73
CA VAL A 403 10.14 9.77 6.30
C VAL A 403 10.13 9.94 4.77
N GLU A 404 11.30 10.11 4.16
CA GLU A 404 11.44 10.30 2.71
C GLU A 404 10.89 9.12 1.89
N LYS A 405 10.86 7.93 2.50
CA LYS A 405 10.34 6.70 1.87
C LYS A 405 8.83 6.53 2.03
N TYR A 406 8.14 7.57 2.48
CA TYR A 406 6.66 7.64 2.52
C TYR A 406 6.12 8.78 1.66
N LYS A 407 6.97 9.59 1.04
CA LYS A 407 6.54 10.73 0.23
C LYS A 407 5.98 10.27 -1.11
N ILE A 408 4.70 10.60 -1.34
CA ILE A 408 3.95 10.22 -2.55
C ILE A 408 3.39 11.46 -3.25
N PRO A 409 3.13 11.41 -4.56
CA PRO A 409 2.50 12.53 -5.27
C PRO A 409 1.00 12.59 -4.97
N LEU A 410 0.42 13.80 -5.07
CA LEU A 410 -1.01 14.01 -5.24
C LEU A 410 -1.20 15.09 -6.31
N ILE A 411 -1.84 14.72 -7.40
CA ILE A 411 -2.14 15.60 -8.53
C ILE A 411 -3.64 15.60 -8.74
N ILE A 412 -4.25 16.79 -8.81
CA ILE A 412 -5.66 16.95 -9.16
C ILE A 412 -5.71 17.70 -10.51
N TYR A 413 -6.17 16.99 -11.52
CA TYR A 413 -6.24 17.48 -12.89
C TYR A 413 -7.69 17.57 -13.37
N ALA A 414 -8.14 18.76 -13.67
CA ALA A 414 -9.45 19.06 -14.25
C ALA A 414 -9.37 20.41 -14.96
N PRO A 415 -8.89 20.48 -16.22
CA PRO A 415 -8.47 21.73 -16.86
C PRO A 415 -9.58 22.76 -16.99
N ASP A 416 -10.84 22.31 -17.11
CA ASP A 416 -12.01 23.18 -17.22
C ASP A 416 -12.57 23.62 -15.84
N ILE A 417 -12.06 23.06 -14.74
CA ILE A 417 -12.61 23.21 -13.38
C ILE A 417 -11.60 23.81 -12.42
N ILE A 418 -10.33 23.40 -12.51
CA ILE A 418 -9.26 23.69 -11.56
C ILE A 418 -8.11 24.43 -12.24
N LYS A 419 -7.71 25.56 -11.68
CA LYS A 419 -6.51 26.29 -12.14
C LYS A 419 -5.24 25.62 -11.62
N PRO A 420 -4.18 25.57 -12.43
CA PRO A 420 -2.88 25.07 -11.99
C PRO A 420 -2.38 25.80 -10.75
N SER A 421 -1.91 25.05 -9.76
CA SER A 421 -1.36 25.60 -8.52
C SER A 421 -0.53 24.54 -7.78
N VAL A 422 0.37 25.02 -6.91
CA VAL A 422 1.20 24.18 -6.04
C VAL A 422 0.79 24.38 -4.59
N ASN A 423 0.57 23.30 -3.88
CA ASN A 423 0.31 23.32 -2.44
C ASN A 423 1.42 22.54 -1.71
N ASN A 424 2.13 23.22 -0.82
CA ASN A 424 3.26 22.66 -0.07
C ASN A 424 2.91 22.25 1.36
N ALA A 425 1.62 22.30 1.74
CA ALA A 425 1.20 21.90 3.08
C ALA A 425 1.54 20.45 3.37
N LEU A 426 2.10 20.20 4.55
CA LEU A 426 2.33 18.84 5.03
C LEU A 426 0.98 18.15 5.23
N ALA A 427 0.80 17.01 4.60
CA ALA A 427 -0.45 16.25 4.61
C ALA A 427 -0.21 14.74 4.66
N SER A 428 -1.22 14.02 5.09
CA SER A 428 -1.26 12.58 5.14
C SER A 428 -2.21 12.03 4.08
N GLN A 429 -1.99 10.81 3.64
CA GLN A 429 -2.85 10.14 2.66
C GLN A 429 -4.34 10.08 3.07
N ILE A 430 -4.64 10.12 4.37
CA ILE A 430 -6.01 10.17 4.89
C ILE A 430 -6.75 11.48 4.54
N ASP A 431 -6.02 12.51 4.11
CA ASP A 431 -6.56 13.84 3.79
C ASP A 431 -7.01 13.96 2.33
N VAL A 432 -6.70 12.97 1.50
CA VAL A 432 -6.98 12.99 0.05
C VAL A 432 -8.46 13.15 -0.25
N VAL A 433 -9.31 12.28 0.32
CA VAL A 433 -10.76 12.32 0.02
C VAL A 433 -11.46 13.50 0.69
N PRO A 434 -11.20 13.87 1.94
CA PRO A 434 -11.69 15.13 2.49
C PRO A 434 -11.34 16.35 1.61
N THR A 435 -10.14 16.38 0.99
CA THR A 435 -9.77 17.46 0.05
C THR A 435 -10.64 17.44 -1.22
N ILE A 436 -11.01 16.26 -1.71
CA ILE A 436 -11.94 16.15 -2.83
C ILE A 436 -13.33 16.67 -2.44
N PHE A 437 -13.83 16.32 -1.26
CA PHE A 437 -15.13 16.81 -0.78
C PHE A 437 -15.16 18.33 -0.62
N GLU A 438 -14.06 18.92 -0.17
CA GLU A 438 -13.87 20.37 -0.13
C GLU A 438 -13.98 21.01 -1.52
N LEU A 439 -13.31 20.45 -2.53
CA LEU A 439 -13.39 20.92 -3.91
C LEU A 439 -14.82 20.84 -4.49
N MET A 440 -15.63 19.89 -3.97
CA MET A 440 -17.02 19.70 -4.35
C MET A 440 -17.98 20.63 -3.59
N ASN A 441 -17.51 21.40 -2.62
CA ASN A 441 -18.31 22.20 -1.68
C ASN A 441 -19.38 21.35 -0.95
N TRP A 442 -19.07 20.10 -0.60
CA TRP A 442 -20.05 19.21 0.00
C TRP A 442 -20.23 19.45 1.49
N SER A 443 -21.47 19.56 1.92
CA SER A 443 -21.84 19.50 3.33
C SER A 443 -22.20 18.06 3.70
N TYR A 444 -21.60 17.52 4.77
CA TYR A 444 -21.79 16.13 5.19
C TYR A 444 -21.43 15.92 6.66
N GLU A 445 -21.93 14.83 7.26
CA GLU A 445 -21.46 14.36 8.56
C GLU A 445 -20.11 13.62 8.39
N SER A 446 -19.06 14.18 8.94
CA SER A 446 -17.72 13.58 8.93
C SER A 446 -17.50 12.74 10.18
N LYS A 447 -17.01 11.51 9.97
CA LYS A 447 -16.47 10.62 11.00
C LYS A 447 -14.98 10.35 10.74
N PHE A 448 -14.33 11.15 9.89
CA PHE A 448 -12.98 11.01 9.42
C PHE A 448 -11.97 11.65 10.37
N PHE A 449 -10.75 11.09 10.40
CA PHE A 449 -9.58 11.75 10.99
C PHE A 449 -8.86 12.66 9.98
N GLY A 450 -9.04 12.42 8.69
CA GLY A 450 -8.54 13.27 7.63
C GLY A 450 -9.31 14.59 7.57
N GLU A 451 -8.62 15.65 7.14
CA GLU A 451 -9.14 17.00 6.95
C GLU A 451 -8.75 17.51 5.55
N PRO A 452 -9.48 18.46 4.96
CA PRO A 452 -9.10 19.06 3.69
C PRO A 452 -7.74 19.75 3.77
N ILE A 453 -6.82 19.42 2.85
CA ILE A 453 -5.46 19.98 2.85
C ILE A 453 -5.47 21.50 2.65
N SER A 454 -6.44 22.04 1.88
CA SER A 454 -6.56 23.48 1.61
C SER A 454 -6.97 24.32 2.82
N GLU A 455 -7.61 23.71 3.82
CA GLU A 455 -8.16 24.39 4.99
C GLU A 455 -7.37 24.16 6.27
N PHE A 456 -6.22 23.48 6.18
CA PHE A 456 -5.42 23.23 7.37
C PHE A 456 -4.90 24.53 7.99
N PRO A 457 -5.30 24.85 9.23
CA PRO A 457 -4.52 25.72 10.06
C PRO A 457 -3.11 25.15 10.19
N THR A 458 -2.09 25.99 10.36
CA THR A 458 -0.68 25.56 10.49
C THR A 458 -0.47 24.48 11.54
N ASP A 459 -1.30 24.46 12.58
CA ASP A 459 -1.24 23.47 13.65
C ASP A 459 -1.70 22.06 13.26
N TYR A 460 -2.41 21.91 12.12
CA TYR A 460 -2.88 20.60 11.62
C TYR A 460 -1.94 19.95 10.62
N ASN A 461 -0.93 20.68 10.12
CA ASN A 461 0.01 20.12 9.17
C ASN A 461 0.78 18.97 9.81
N ARG A 462 0.41 17.75 9.47
CA ARG A 462 0.96 16.51 10.02
C ARG A 462 0.85 15.37 9.01
N ALA A 463 1.68 14.35 9.19
CA ALA A 463 1.53 13.09 8.49
C ALA A 463 1.60 11.91 9.45
N PHE A 464 0.86 10.86 9.12
CA PHE A 464 0.95 9.57 9.80
C PHE A 464 1.67 8.62 8.88
N ILE A 465 2.72 7.98 9.38
CA ILE A 465 3.47 6.96 8.64
C ILE A 465 3.58 5.70 9.49
N SER A 466 3.58 4.54 8.87
CA SER A 466 3.67 3.30 9.62
C SER A 466 4.36 2.19 8.85
N ASN A 467 4.90 1.25 9.59
CA ASN A 467 5.06 -0.12 9.13
C ASN A 467 4.19 -1.04 10.01
N TYR A 468 4.37 -2.36 9.92
CA TYR A 468 3.50 -3.30 10.62
C TYR A 468 3.43 -3.09 12.14
N GLN A 469 4.55 -2.73 12.78
CA GLN A 469 4.67 -2.63 14.25
C GLN A 469 4.93 -1.21 14.75
N LYS A 470 5.28 -0.27 13.87
CA LYS A 470 5.64 1.09 14.26
C LYS A 470 4.67 2.08 13.69
N LEU A 471 4.24 3.00 14.52
CA LEU A 471 3.47 4.17 14.14
C LEU A 471 4.34 5.39 14.28
N GLY A 472 4.31 6.28 13.30
CA GLY A 472 5.03 7.54 13.28
C GLY A 472 4.08 8.70 13.10
N TYR A 473 4.24 9.70 13.93
CA TYR A 473 3.61 11.00 13.81
C TYR A 473 4.65 12.02 13.39
N PHE A 474 4.52 12.55 12.18
CA PHE A 474 5.44 13.51 11.58
C PHE A 474 4.83 14.90 11.56
N LYS A 475 5.49 15.86 12.19
CA LYS A 475 5.04 17.26 12.28
C LYS A 475 6.24 18.17 12.55
N ASN A 476 6.30 19.35 11.89
CA ASN A 476 7.37 20.35 12.07
C ASN A 476 8.77 19.73 11.97
N ASP A 477 9.00 18.91 10.94
CA ASP A 477 10.25 18.17 10.69
C ASP A 477 10.71 17.22 11.81
N ASN A 478 9.83 16.93 12.75
CA ASN A 478 10.06 15.97 13.82
C ASN A 478 9.19 14.73 13.64
N LEU A 479 9.80 13.55 13.80
CA LEU A 479 9.12 12.28 13.79
C LEU A 479 9.11 11.68 15.20
N VAL A 480 7.91 11.42 15.72
CA VAL A 480 7.69 10.62 16.94
C VAL A 480 7.28 9.21 16.51
N VAL A 481 7.94 8.18 17.04
CA VAL A 481 7.70 6.75 16.72
C VAL A 481 7.40 5.99 17.99
#